data_20b0d94f22f007e6906baba8412f432d
#
_entry.id   20b0d94f22f007e6906baba8412f432d
#
_cell.length_a   1.000
_cell.length_b   1.000
_cell.length_c   1.000
_cell.angle_alpha   90.00
_cell.angle_beta   90.00
_cell.angle_gamma   90.00
#
_symmetry.space_group_name_H-M   'P 1'
#
loop_
_entity.id
_entity.type
_entity.pdbx_description
1 polymer ?
#
loop_
_entity_poly.entity_id
_entity_poly.type
_entity_poly.pdbx_seq_one_letter_code
_entity_poly.pdbx_strand_id
1 'polypeptide(L)'
;IENAESLGIDPDAIVVSGSSAGAITVLQAEWEICNGRQLASVLPDGFNYAGVMSFSGAIFPRQGGIRYGMEPCPMMLCHGTADKIVPYGQIWFFNIRFAGSSVISRTLRRKGYNYRFFRFEGNSHEIASTMCHNFDREMDFLEENVMKGRRVIIDTTLADDGVPVPDWAKGGDYRKLYNKD
;
A
#
# COMPACT_ATOMS: atom_id res chain seq x y z
N ILE A 1 19.70 -6.61 4.94
CA ILE A 1 20.43 -6.92 3.70
C ILE A 1 21.86 -7.32 4.05
N GLU A 2 22.63 -6.49 4.76
CA GLU A 2 24.02 -6.79 5.14
C GLU A 2 24.19 -8.12 5.89
N ASN A 3 23.19 -8.54 6.62
CA ASN A 3 23.19 -9.79 7.40
C ASN A 3 22.35 -10.90 6.76
N ALA A 4 21.91 -10.75 5.51
CA ALA A 4 20.98 -11.68 4.87
C ALA A 4 21.50 -13.11 4.85
N GLU A 5 22.76 -13.31 4.47
CA GLU A 5 23.41 -14.62 4.44
C GLU A 5 23.42 -15.28 5.83
N SER A 6 23.83 -14.55 6.88
CA SER A 6 23.90 -15.09 8.25
C SER A 6 22.52 -15.41 8.83
N LEU A 7 21.47 -14.76 8.34
CA LEU A 7 20.08 -14.96 8.75
C LEU A 7 19.34 -15.96 7.86
N GLY A 8 19.96 -16.45 6.78
CA GLY A 8 19.32 -17.33 5.80
C GLY A 8 18.19 -16.66 5.03
N ILE A 9 18.29 -15.35 4.81
CA ILE A 9 17.30 -14.53 4.11
C ILE A 9 17.78 -14.28 2.69
N ASP A 10 16.87 -14.42 1.71
CA ASP A 10 17.12 -13.97 0.35
C ASP A 10 16.85 -12.45 0.27
N PRO A 11 17.88 -11.62 0.05
CA PRO A 11 17.71 -10.16 -0.02
C PRO A 11 16.86 -9.70 -1.21
N ASP A 12 16.76 -10.52 -2.26
CA ASP A 12 15.95 -10.21 -3.45
C ASP A 12 14.48 -10.62 -3.28
N ALA A 13 14.14 -11.31 -2.18
CA ALA A 13 12.78 -11.76 -1.88
C ALA A 13 12.13 -11.01 -0.70
N ILE A 14 12.64 -9.83 -0.35
CA ILE A 14 12.09 -9.04 0.77
C ILE A 14 10.78 -8.36 0.35
N VAL A 15 9.68 -8.79 0.96
CA VAL A 15 8.36 -8.16 0.83
C VAL A 15 8.04 -7.37 2.09
N VAL A 16 7.50 -6.17 1.92
CA VAL A 16 7.06 -5.35 3.04
C VAL A 16 5.54 -5.22 3.04
N SER A 17 4.95 -5.30 4.23
CA SER A 17 3.51 -5.15 4.42
C SER A 17 3.22 -4.10 5.49
N GLY A 18 2.10 -3.41 5.35
CA GLY A 18 1.69 -2.41 6.33
C GLY A 18 0.20 -2.13 6.32
N SER A 19 -0.27 -1.69 7.49
CA SER A 19 -1.64 -1.31 7.76
C SER A 19 -1.70 0.14 8.22
N SER A 20 -2.65 0.94 7.73
CA SER A 20 -2.86 2.34 8.13
C SER A 20 -1.55 3.15 8.01
N ALA A 21 -1.02 3.68 9.11
CA ALA A 21 0.27 4.37 9.13
C ALA A 21 1.43 3.50 8.61
N GLY A 22 1.42 2.19 8.91
CA GLY A 22 2.38 1.23 8.37
C GLY A 22 2.26 1.09 6.84
N ALA A 23 1.04 1.10 6.30
CA ALA A 23 0.80 1.09 4.86
C ALA A 23 1.34 2.36 4.18
N ILE A 24 1.18 3.52 4.83
CA ILE A 24 1.79 4.78 4.38
C ILE A 24 3.32 4.64 4.36
N THR A 25 3.89 4.09 5.43
CA THR A 25 5.35 3.93 5.55
C THR A 25 5.91 3.06 4.43
N VAL A 26 5.33 1.89 4.17
CA VAL A 26 5.86 0.97 3.15
C VAL A 26 5.67 1.49 1.73
N LEU A 27 4.54 2.14 1.45
CA LEU A 27 4.29 2.77 0.15
C LEU A 27 5.21 3.98 -0.09
N GLN A 28 5.45 4.78 0.96
CA GLN A 28 6.36 5.92 0.88
C GLN A 28 7.81 5.46 0.69
N ALA A 29 8.23 4.40 1.41
CA ALA A 29 9.58 3.84 1.27
C ALA A 29 9.83 3.38 -0.17
N GLU A 30 8.92 2.61 -0.76
CA GLU A 30 9.02 2.18 -2.16
C GLU A 30 9.08 3.39 -3.12
N TRP A 31 8.24 4.40 -2.87
CA TRP A 31 8.25 5.60 -3.70
C TRP A 31 9.56 6.40 -3.59
N GLU A 32 10.16 6.48 -2.39
CA GLU A 32 11.46 7.12 -2.17
C GLU A 32 12.58 6.34 -2.87
N ILE A 33 12.59 5.00 -2.79
CA ILE A 33 13.54 4.11 -3.48
C ILE A 33 13.46 4.35 -4.99
N CYS A 34 12.27 4.23 -5.56
CA CYS A 34 12.06 4.40 -7.01
C CYS A 34 12.43 5.78 -7.55
N ASN A 35 12.58 6.78 -6.69
CA ASN A 35 12.93 8.14 -7.06
C ASN A 35 14.36 8.53 -6.62
N GLY A 36 15.15 7.61 -6.08
CA GLY A 36 16.53 7.86 -5.66
C GLY A 36 16.64 8.99 -4.64
N ARG A 37 15.70 9.05 -3.67
CA ARG A 37 15.63 10.16 -2.73
C ARG A 37 16.55 9.93 -1.54
N GLN A 38 16.88 11.04 -0.85
CA GLN A 38 17.80 11.03 0.29
C GLN A 38 17.47 10.01 1.39
N LEU A 39 16.18 9.75 1.65
CA LEU A 39 15.77 8.76 2.66
C LEU A 39 16.12 7.33 2.25
N ALA A 40 16.24 7.05 0.95
CA ALA A 40 16.66 5.75 0.44
C ALA A 40 18.18 5.58 0.37
N SER A 41 18.99 6.63 0.62
CA SER A 41 20.45 6.58 0.51
C SER A 41 21.16 5.69 1.54
N VAL A 42 20.43 5.21 2.54
CA VAL A 42 20.92 4.24 3.53
C VAL A 42 20.82 2.80 3.04
N LEU A 43 20.15 2.57 1.93
CA LEU A 43 20.00 1.26 1.31
C LEU A 43 21.14 0.99 0.32
N PRO A 44 21.53 -0.27 0.10
CA PRO A 44 22.50 -0.61 -0.92
C PRO A 44 22.09 -0.14 -2.32
N ASP A 45 23.07 0.20 -3.14
CA ASP A 45 22.82 0.56 -4.52
C ASP A 45 22.06 -0.55 -5.28
N GLY A 46 21.02 -0.15 -5.99
CA GLY A 46 20.18 -1.07 -6.75
C GLY A 46 19.18 -1.87 -5.92
N PHE A 47 19.12 -1.67 -4.60
CA PHE A 47 18.11 -2.34 -3.78
C PHE A 47 16.69 -1.88 -4.14
N ASN A 48 15.79 -2.83 -4.25
CA ASN A 48 14.35 -2.60 -4.19
C ASN A 48 13.66 -3.74 -3.44
N TYR A 49 12.44 -3.52 -2.98
CA TYR A 49 11.61 -4.59 -2.43
C TYR A 49 11.15 -5.55 -3.55
N ALA A 50 10.94 -6.81 -3.21
CA ALA A 50 10.31 -7.79 -4.09
C ALA A 50 8.79 -7.56 -4.23
N GLY A 51 8.18 -6.90 -3.25
CA GLY A 51 6.76 -6.53 -3.29
C GLY A 51 6.34 -5.67 -2.10
N VAL A 52 5.24 -4.95 -2.28
CA VAL A 52 4.59 -4.14 -1.23
C VAL A 52 3.15 -4.57 -1.08
N MET A 53 2.71 -4.84 0.15
CA MET A 53 1.30 -5.05 0.49
C MET A 53 0.81 -3.92 1.41
N SER A 54 -0.25 -3.22 1.00
CA SER A 54 -0.75 -2.03 1.66
C SER A 54 -2.23 -2.12 1.98
N PHE A 55 -2.58 -1.99 3.25
CA PHE A 55 -3.95 -1.98 3.75
C PHE A 55 -4.32 -0.59 4.26
N SER A 56 -5.14 0.13 3.49
CA SER A 56 -5.54 1.53 3.73
C SER A 56 -4.34 2.49 3.79
N GLY A 57 -3.53 2.50 2.72
CA GLY A 57 -2.32 3.34 2.64
C GLY A 57 -2.45 4.54 1.73
N ALA A 58 -1.48 5.44 1.83
CA ALA A 58 -1.33 6.62 0.99
C ALA A 58 0.15 6.98 0.80
N ILE A 59 0.45 7.81 -0.19
CA ILE A 59 1.78 8.41 -0.42
C ILE A 59 1.66 9.92 -0.27
N PHE A 60 2.73 10.54 0.22
CA PHE A 60 2.91 12.00 0.26
C PHE A 60 3.83 12.45 -0.88
N PRO A 61 3.31 12.57 -2.12
CA PRO A 61 4.14 13.08 -3.19
C PRO A 61 4.43 14.54 -2.90
N ARG A 62 5.72 14.88 -2.81
CA ARG A 62 6.13 16.26 -2.79
C ARG A 62 5.73 16.86 -4.14
N GLN A 63 5.66 18.02 -4.43
CA GLN A 63 5.28 18.75 -5.65
C GLN A 63 4.85 17.89 -6.88
N GLY A 64 3.63 18.08 -7.35
CA GLY A 64 3.11 17.41 -8.53
C GLY A 64 2.32 16.11 -8.23
N GLY A 65 2.18 15.25 -9.23
CA GLY A 65 1.53 13.95 -9.12
C GLY A 65 2.48 12.85 -8.66
N ILE A 66 1.94 11.67 -8.36
CA ILE A 66 2.75 10.47 -8.14
C ILE A 66 3.50 10.17 -9.44
N ARG A 67 4.82 10.13 -9.34
CA ARG A 67 5.72 9.69 -10.40
C ARG A 67 6.73 8.72 -9.80
N TYR A 68 7.07 7.71 -10.56
CA TYR A 68 8.13 6.77 -10.24
C TYR A 68 9.25 6.98 -11.25
N GLY A 69 10.47 7.19 -10.77
CA GLY A 69 11.66 7.38 -11.60
C GLY A 69 12.12 6.08 -12.26
N MET A 70 11.86 4.95 -11.60
CA MET A 70 11.99 3.59 -12.13
C MET A 70 10.68 2.82 -11.92
N GLU A 71 10.54 1.64 -12.55
CA GLU A 71 9.40 0.76 -12.30
C GLU A 71 9.41 0.30 -10.84
N PRO A 72 8.32 0.52 -10.08
CA PRO A 72 8.24 0.03 -8.71
C PRO A 72 8.08 -1.49 -8.68
N CYS A 73 8.39 -2.09 -7.53
CA CYS A 73 8.07 -3.49 -7.29
C CYS A 73 6.56 -3.75 -7.41
N PRO A 74 6.12 -5.00 -7.58
CA PRO A 74 4.71 -5.35 -7.54
C PRO A 74 4.03 -4.85 -6.27
N MET A 75 2.82 -4.29 -6.40
CA MET A 75 2.07 -3.75 -5.27
C MET A 75 0.71 -4.42 -5.13
N MET A 76 0.35 -4.86 -3.92
CA MET A 76 -1.00 -5.20 -3.55
C MET A 76 -1.60 -4.10 -2.69
N LEU A 77 -2.70 -3.52 -3.13
CA LEU A 77 -3.40 -2.42 -2.47
C LEU A 77 -4.80 -2.88 -2.06
N CYS A 78 -5.13 -2.76 -0.78
CA CYS A 78 -6.46 -2.98 -0.22
C CYS A 78 -6.95 -1.68 0.41
N HIS A 79 -8.16 -1.18 0.04
CA HIS A 79 -8.63 0.10 0.57
C HIS A 79 -10.16 0.21 0.52
N GLY A 80 -10.76 0.69 1.62
CA GLY A 80 -12.17 1.00 1.69
C GLY A 80 -12.50 2.28 0.92
N THR A 81 -13.54 2.26 0.07
CA THR A 81 -13.89 3.43 -0.76
C THR A 81 -14.43 4.61 0.05
N ALA A 82 -14.94 4.36 1.27
CA ALA A 82 -15.45 5.37 2.19
C ALA A 82 -14.43 5.80 3.27
N ASP A 83 -13.16 5.36 3.15
CA ASP A 83 -12.11 5.71 4.12
C ASP A 83 -11.86 7.22 4.15
N LYS A 84 -12.06 7.81 5.34
CA LYS A 84 -11.83 9.23 5.63
C LYS A 84 -10.67 9.46 6.59
N ILE A 85 -10.11 8.41 7.17
CA ILE A 85 -8.96 8.47 8.09
C ILE A 85 -7.69 8.53 7.26
N VAL A 86 -7.47 7.51 6.40
CA VAL A 86 -6.49 7.56 5.33
C VAL A 86 -7.25 7.73 4.03
N PRO A 87 -7.08 8.83 3.30
CA PRO A 87 -7.95 9.12 2.16
C PRO A 87 -7.81 8.07 1.07
N TYR A 88 -8.93 7.45 0.68
CA TYR A 88 -9.01 6.56 -0.48
C TYR A 88 -8.56 7.25 -1.78
N GLY A 89 -8.99 8.51 -1.96
CA GLY A 89 -8.66 9.37 -3.08
C GLY A 89 -7.44 10.25 -2.80
N GLN A 90 -7.63 11.54 -2.99
CA GLN A 90 -6.59 12.52 -2.64
C GLN A 90 -7.18 13.65 -1.83
N ILE A 91 -6.39 14.14 -0.87
CA ILE A 91 -6.69 15.37 -0.15
C ILE A 91 -5.44 16.26 -0.13
N TRP A 92 -5.68 17.55 0.08
CA TRP A 92 -4.64 18.52 0.36
C TRP A 92 -4.79 18.98 1.79
N PHE A 93 -3.67 18.95 2.51
CA PHE A 93 -3.60 19.48 3.85
C PHE A 93 -2.42 20.47 3.89
N PHE A 94 -2.74 21.76 3.97
CA PHE A 94 -1.78 22.82 3.65
C PHE A 94 -1.16 22.59 2.26
N ASN A 95 0.16 22.54 2.17
CA ASN A 95 0.89 22.27 0.93
C ASN A 95 1.29 20.81 0.75
N ILE A 96 0.77 19.91 1.60
CA ILE A 96 1.05 18.48 1.55
C ILE A 96 -0.12 17.79 0.86
N ARG A 97 0.18 17.03 -0.18
CA ARG A 97 -0.79 16.18 -0.85
C ARG A 97 -0.75 14.79 -0.25
N PHE A 98 -1.91 14.27 0.10
CA PHE A 98 -2.12 12.87 0.42
C PHE A 98 -2.77 12.18 -0.77
N ALA A 99 -2.12 11.18 -1.32
CA ALA A 99 -2.61 10.42 -2.45
C ALA A 99 -2.83 8.97 -2.02
N GLY A 100 -4.09 8.59 -1.85
CA GLY A 100 -4.49 7.25 -1.45
C GLY A 100 -4.44 6.23 -2.58
N SER A 101 -4.84 5.00 -2.27
CA SER A 101 -4.68 3.84 -3.16
C SER A 101 -5.35 4.02 -4.51
N SER A 102 -6.47 4.75 -4.61
CA SER A 102 -7.13 5.00 -5.91
C SER A 102 -6.31 5.90 -6.84
N VAL A 103 -5.48 6.79 -6.29
CA VAL A 103 -4.59 7.64 -7.08
C VAL A 103 -3.32 6.88 -7.45
N ILE A 104 -2.80 6.07 -6.53
CA ILE A 104 -1.64 5.21 -6.75
C ILE A 104 -1.97 4.22 -7.88
N SER A 105 -3.06 3.46 -7.77
CA SER A 105 -3.47 2.46 -8.77
C SER A 105 -3.67 3.06 -10.16
N ARG A 106 -4.27 4.26 -10.26
CA ARG A 106 -4.38 4.96 -11.55
C ARG A 106 -3.04 5.29 -12.18
N THR A 107 -2.03 5.60 -11.36
CA THR A 107 -0.68 5.87 -11.84
C THR A 107 -0.01 4.58 -12.31
N LEU A 108 -0.10 3.50 -11.53
CA LEU A 108 0.44 2.19 -11.88
C LEU A 108 -0.19 1.67 -13.17
N ARG A 109 -1.53 1.75 -13.30
CA ARG A 109 -2.28 1.35 -14.49
C ARG A 109 -1.84 2.10 -15.74
N ARG A 110 -1.73 3.43 -15.68
CA ARG A 110 -1.32 4.25 -16.84
C ARG A 110 0.09 3.93 -17.33
N LYS A 111 0.94 3.42 -16.46
CA LYS A 111 2.31 3.03 -16.77
C LYS A 111 2.43 1.53 -17.14
N GLY A 112 1.37 0.76 -16.96
CA GLY A 112 1.38 -0.69 -17.15
C GLY A 112 2.22 -1.43 -16.11
N TYR A 113 2.44 -0.85 -14.93
CA TYR A 113 3.21 -1.45 -13.85
C TYR A 113 2.43 -2.61 -13.21
N ASN A 114 3.14 -3.47 -12.50
CA ASN A 114 2.58 -4.66 -11.89
C ASN A 114 1.87 -4.31 -10.57
N TYR A 115 0.54 -4.53 -10.49
CA TYR A 115 -0.19 -4.24 -9.27
C TYR A 115 -1.49 -5.03 -9.16
N ARG A 116 -1.97 -5.20 -7.93
CA ARG A 116 -3.32 -5.66 -7.58
C ARG A 116 -4.00 -4.59 -6.74
N PHE A 117 -5.21 -4.20 -7.09
CA PHE A 117 -6.00 -3.27 -6.31
C PHE A 117 -7.38 -3.84 -6.02
N PHE A 118 -7.67 -4.05 -4.76
CA PHE A 118 -8.94 -4.49 -4.21
C PHE A 118 -9.61 -3.32 -3.51
N ARG A 119 -10.71 -2.82 -4.12
CA ARG A 119 -11.56 -1.77 -3.55
C ARG A 119 -12.67 -2.43 -2.77
N PHE A 120 -12.79 -2.11 -1.52
CA PHE A 120 -13.89 -2.57 -0.68
C PHE A 120 -14.96 -1.50 -0.65
N GLU A 121 -16.06 -1.71 -1.41
CA GLU A 121 -17.08 -0.70 -1.62
C GLU A 121 -17.91 -0.47 -0.36
N GLY A 122 -18.05 0.81 0.01
CA GLY A 122 -18.76 1.22 1.22
C GLY A 122 -17.98 1.04 2.52
N ASN A 123 -16.91 0.25 2.52
CA ASN A 123 -16.04 0.08 3.68
C ASN A 123 -15.18 1.33 3.92
N SER A 124 -14.85 1.56 5.19
CA SER A 124 -14.04 2.68 5.65
C SER A 124 -12.63 2.20 6.05
N HIS A 125 -12.11 2.73 7.17
CA HIS A 125 -10.73 2.44 7.64
C HIS A 125 -10.56 1.06 8.27
N GLU A 126 -11.63 0.31 8.52
CA GLU A 126 -11.58 -1.07 9.03
C GLU A 126 -10.78 -1.99 8.10
N ILE A 127 -10.67 -1.67 6.81
CA ILE A 127 -9.85 -2.44 5.88
C ILE A 127 -8.37 -2.47 6.30
N ALA A 128 -7.91 -1.48 7.06
CA ALA A 128 -6.60 -1.50 7.69
C ALA A 128 -6.39 -2.71 8.64
N SER A 129 -7.47 -3.30 9.15
CA SER A 129 -7.43 -4.44 10.09
C SER A 129 -7.71 -5.79 9.42
N THR A 130 -7.77 -5.84 8.07
CA THR A 130 -8.23 -7.04 7.34
C THR A 130 -7.11 -7.92 6.80
N MET A 131 -5.84 -7.72 7.18
CA MET A 131 -4.73 -8.53 6.68
C MET A 131 -5.02 -10.04 6.80
N CYS A 132 -5.40 -10.50 7.98
CA CYS A 132 -5.72 -11.91 8.19
C CYS A 132 -6.94 -12.42 7.40
N HIS A 133 -7.85 -11.54 6.97
CA HIS A 133 -9.01 -11.90 6.15
C HIS A 133 -8.71 -11.92 4.65
N ASN A 134 -7.54 -11.41 4.25
CA ASN A 134 -7.09 -11.37 2.87
C ASN A 134 -6.01 -12.40 2.55
N PHE A 135 -5.79 -13.37 3.42
CA PHE A 135 -4.70 -14.33 3.34
C PHE A 135 -4.58 -15.01 1.96
N ASP A 136 -5.69 -15.47 1.38
CA ASP A 136 -5.66 -16.11 0.06
C ASP A 136 -5.19 -15.14 -1.04
N ARG A 137 -5.59 -13.86 -0.96
CA ARG A 137 -5.14 -12.82 -1.91
C ARG A 137 -3.67 -12.46 -1.72
N GLU A 138 -3.23 -12.45 -0.46
CA GLU A 138 -1.82 -12.21 -0.11
C GLU A 138 -0.95 -13.35 -0.63
N MET A 139 -1.34 -14.60 -0.38
CA MET A 139 -0.62 -15.78 -0.85
C MET A 139 -0.54 -15.83 -2.38
N ASP A 140 -1.67 -15.58 -3.06
CA ASP A 140 -1.69 -15.53 -4.52
C ASP A 140 -0.82 -14.39 -5.08
N PHE A 141 -0.78 -13.22 -4.41
CA PHE A 141 0.13 -12.14 -4.77
C PHE A 141 1.58 -12.53 -4.59
N LEU A 142 1.94 -13.11 -3.46
CA LEU A 142 3.30 -13.57 -3.17
C LEU A 142 3.74 -14.64 -4.18
N GLU A 143 2.90 -15.62 -4.46
CA GLU A 143 3.23 -16.70 -5.39
C GLU A 143 3.37 -16.19 -6.83
N GLU A 144 2.37 -15.47 -7.32
CA GLU A 144 2.31 -15.12 -8.75
C GLU A 144 3.16 -13.90 -9.09
N ASN A 145 3.06 -12.81 -8.31
CA ASN A 145 3.73 -11.56 -8.65
C ASN A 145 5.16 -11.51 -8.14
N VAL A 146 5.43 -12.09 -6.95
CA VAL A 146 6.76 -12.03 -6.33
C VAL A 146 7.59 -13.26 -6.71
N MET A 147 7.19 -14.46 -6.28
CA MET A 147 8.01 -15.66 -6.46
C MET A 147 8.14 -16.09 -7.92
N LYS A 148 7.05 -16.06 -8.70
CA LYS A 148 7.06 -16.39 -10.13
C LYS A 148 7.39 -15.21 -11.04
N GLY A 149 7.48 -13.99 -10.50
CA GLY A 149 7.78 -12.77 -11.25
C GLY A 149 6.77 -12.45 -12.35
N ARG A 150 5.54 -12.97 -12.24
CA ARG A 150 4.52 -12.77 -13.27
C ARG A 150 3.93 -11.36 -13.20
N ARG A 151 3.71 -10.76 -14.34
CA ARG A 151 2.93 -9.52 -14.44
C ARG A 151 1.44 -9.86 -14.40
N VAL A 152 0.86 -9.78 -13.20
CA VAL A 152 -0.58 -9.99 -12.96
C VAL A 152 -1.19 -8.68 -12.49
N ILE A 153 -2.05 -8.08 -13.31
CA ILE A 153 -2.76 -6.84 -12.99
C ILE A 153 -4.20 -7.19 -12.62
N ILE A 154 -4.58 -6.88 -11.38
CA ILE A 154 -5.95 -6.97 -10.88
C ILE A 154 -6.38 -5.58 -10.44
N ASP A 155 -7.55 -5.14 -10.88
CA ASP A 155 -8.14 -3.85 -10.51
C ASP A 155 -9.64 -4.05 -10.36
N THR A 156 -10.09 -4.43 -9.16
CA THR A 156 -11.44 -4.91 -8.91
C THR A 156 -12.10 -4.22 -7.71
N THR A 157 -13.43 -4.25 -7.71
CA THR A 157 -14.26 -3.75 -6.62
C THR A 157 -14.99 -4.94 -5.98
N LEU A 158 -14.92 -5.02 -4.66
CA LEU A 158 -15.60 -6.01 -3.84
C LEU A 158 -16.76 -5.32 -3.14
N ALA A 159 -17.98 -5.79 -3.36
CA ALA A 159 -19.20 -5.15 -2.87
C ALA A 159 -19.43 -5.35 -1.36
N ASP A 160 -19.02 -6.49 -0.83
CA ASP A 160 -19.05 -6.83 0.59
C ASP A 160 -18.09 -8.00 0.80
N ASP A 161 -17.20 -7.89 1.74
CA ASP A 161 -16.24 -8.96 2.03
C ASP A 161 -16.56 -9.69 3.34
N GLY A 162 -17.71 -9.35 3.96
CA GLY A 162 -18.14 -9.95 5.23
C GLY A 162 -17.28 -9.54 6.43
N VAL A 163 -16.38 -8.58 6.29
CA VAL A 163 -15.61 -8.05 7.42
C VAL A 163 -16.54 -7.21 8.30
N PRO A 164 -16.70 -7.55 9.58
CA PRO A 164 -17.48 -6.75 10.49
C PRO A 164 -16.92 -5.33 10.59
N VAL A 165 -17.73 -4.33 10.24
CA VAL A 165 -17.36 -2.92 10.40
C VAL A 165 -17.57 -2.51 11.86
N PRO A 166 -16.52 -2.24 12.63
CA PRO A 166 -16.67 -1.77 14.00
C PRO A 166 -17.36 -0.40 14.02
N ASP A 167 -18.14 -0.12 15.08
CA ASP A 167 -18.94 1.12 15.16
C ASP A 167 -18.11 2.39 15.07
N TRP A 168 -16.88 2.38 15.55
CA TRP A 168 -15.96 3.52 15.44
C TRP A 168 -15.52 3.82 13.99
N ALA A 169 -15.54 2.81 13.13
CA ALA A 169 -15.18 2.97 11.72
C ALA A 169 -16.39 3.42 10.86
N LYS A 170 -17.60 3.13 11.34
CA LYS A 170 -18.85 3.57 10.71
C LYS A 170 -18.98 5.09 10.89
N GLY A 171 -18.65 5.85 9.88
CA GLY A 171 -18.82 7.31 9.90
C GLY A 171 -17.52 8.13 9.92
N GLY A 172 -16.36 7.48 10.00
CA GLY A 172 -15.06 8.15 9.82
C GLY A 172 -14.75 9.22 10.88
N ASP A 173 -15.35 9.12 12.06
CA ASP A 173 -15.01 10.03 13.18
C ASP A 173 -13.80 9.46 13.95
N TYR A 174 -12.61 9.83 13.48
CA TYR A 174 -11.33 9.45 14.11
C TYR A 174 -11.22 9.93 15.56
N ARG A 175 -12.00 10.93 16.00
CA ARG A 175 -12.00 11.42 17.39
C ARG A 175 -12.46 10.34 18.36
N LYS A 176 -13.33 9.42 17.91
CA LYS A 176 -13.78 8.27 18.71
C LYS A 176 -12.69 7.21 18.92
N LEU A 177 -11.61 7.24 18.14
CA LEU A 177 -10.45 6.35 18.34
C LEU A 177 -9.58 6.78 19.53
N TYR A 178 -9.58 8.07 19.87
CA TYR A 178 -8.68 8.65 20.85
C TYR A 178 -9.39 9.11 22.13
N ASN A 179 -10.70 9.33 22.07
CA ASN A 179 -11.50 9.63 23.24
C ASN A 179 -12.04 8.30 23.81
N LYS A 180 -11.25 7.69 24.68
CA LYS A 180 -11.78 6.73 25.65
C LYS A 180 -12.31 7.56 26.80
N ASP A 181 -13.63 7.70 26.90
CA ASP A 181 -14.29 8.08 28.15
C ASP A 181 -14.07 7.01 29.20
#